data_2afcec8278811ad98774e6d9aa2b9dfd
#
_entry.id   2afcec8278811ad98774e6d9aa2b9dfd
#
_cell.length_a   1.000
_cell.length_b   1.000
_cell.length_c   1.000
_cell.angle_alpha   90.00
_cell.angle_beta   90.00
_cell.angle_gamma   90.00
#
_symmetry.space_group_name_H-M   'P 1'
#
loop_
_entity.id
_entity.type
_entity.pdbx_description
1 polymer ?
#
loop_
_entity_poly.entity_id
_entity_poly.type
_entity_poly.pdbx_seq_one_letter_code
_entity_poly.pdbx_strand_id
1 'polypeptide(L)'
;MFKKLKIAALAASIVAFVNGVAIAGNVPESSDPIKVIKNDWTGQLFSTEVVGELLKEMGYNIEYVSAGALPQHPGIAQGNLHLQTEVWTNNVGDLYPNFVDKGEIVVVGDLGLDPKEGWVYPPYM
;
A
#
# COMPACT_ATOMS: atom_id res chain seq x y z
N MET A 1 26.61 34.84 47.89
CA MET A 1 25.38 35.07 47.11
C MET A 1 25.39 34.40 45.74
N PHE A 2 26.46 33.79 45.30
CA PHE A 2 26.65 33.20 43.95
C PHE A 2 26.39 31.68 43.82
N LYS A 3 26.23 30.94 44.94
CA LYS A 3 25.99 29.48 44.92
C LYS A 3 24.55 29.06 44.60
N LYS A 4 23.57 29.93 44.84
CA LYS A 4 22.14 29.62 44.61
C LYS A 4 21.71 29.83 43.15
N LEU A 5 22.49 30.58 42.34
CA LEU A 5 22.15 30.86 40.95
C LEU A 5 22.55 29.71 40.01
N LYS A 6 23.49 28.87 40.39
CA LYS A 6 23.96 27.73 39.55
C LYS A 6 23.04 26.52 39.60
N ILE A 7 22.22 26.37 40.64
CA ILE A 7 21.26 25.23 40.77
C ILE A 7 20.00 25.50 39.98
N ALA A 8 19.60 26.76 39.84
CA ALA A 8 18.41 27.12 39.05
C ALA A 8 18.63 26.94 37.52
N ALA A 9 19.84 27.15 37.05
CA ALA A 9 20.16 26.96 35.63
C ALA A 9 20.23 25.48 35.20
N LEU A 10 20.55 24.56 36.13
CA LEU A 10 20.60 23.12 35.83
C LEU A 10 19.19 22.48 35.82
N ALA A 11 18.27 23.00 36.60
CA ALA A 11 16.88 22.52 36.61
C ALA A 11 16.07 22.95 35.38
N ALA A 12 16.42 24.07 34.74
CA ALA A 12 15.77 24.56 33.53
C ALA A 12 16.17 23.75 32.26
N SER A 13 17.34 23.10 32.29
CA SER A 13 17.84 22.34 31.13
C SER A 13 17.24 20.94 30.98
N ILE A 14 16.59 20.41 32.03
CA ILE A 14 16.01 19.05 32.00
C ILE A 14 14.57 19.06 31.46
N VAL A 15 13.90 20.20 31.46
CA VAL A 15 12.50 20.30 30.98
C VAL A 15 12.39 20.45 29.46
N ALA A 16 13.48 20.76 28.77
CA ALA A 16 13.46 20.99 27.32
C ALA A 16 13.55 19.70 26.44
N PHE A 17 13.73 18.52 27.06
CA PHE A 17 13.95 17.26 26.31
C PHE A 17 12.72 16.33 26.22
N VAL A 18 11.54 16.74 26.73
CA VAL A 18 10.35 15.86 26.79
C VAL A 18 9.26 16.21 25.77
N ASN A 19 9.51 17.09 24.81
CA ASN A 19 8.49 17.46 23.83
C ASN A 19 8.75 16.96 22.42
N GLY A 20 9.38 15.80 22.28
CA GLY A 20 9.33 15.03 21.05
C GLY A 20 8.22 13.99 21.13
N VAL A 21 6.97 14.40 21.35
CA VAL A 21 5.84 13.54 21.04
C VAL A 21 5.82 13.47 19.52
N ALA A 22 6.37 12.38 18.96
CA ALA A 22 6.04 12.00 17.60
C ALA A 22 4.52 11.89 17.57
N ILE A 23 3.84 12.88 17.00
CA ILE A 23 2.44 12.76 16.63
C ILE A 23 2.47 11.71 15.51
N ALA A 24 2.30 10.43 15.89
CA ALA A 24 1.89 9.43 14.93
C ALA A 24 0.60 9.99 14.34
N GLY A 25 0.60 10.31 13.04
CA GLY A 25 -0.59 10.77 12.36
C GLY A 25 -1.73 9.80 12.66
N ASN A 26 -2.95 10.31 12.72
CA ASN A 26 -4.09 9.44 12.90
C ASN A 26 -4.11 8.40 11.77
N VAL A 27 -4.03 7.15 12.14
CA VAL A 27 -4.21 6.01 11.24
C VAL A 27 -5.49 5.32 11.73
N PRO A 28 -6.49 5.15 10.87
CA PRO A 28 -6.58 5.59 9.47
C PRO A 28 -6.84 7.11 9.33
N GLU A 29 -6.36 7.70 8.23
CA GLU A 29 -6.56 9.12 7.92
C GLU A 29 -8.00 9.45 7.51
N SER A 30 -8.75 8.46 7.05
CA SER A 30 -10.14 8.54 6.63
C SER A 30 -10.92 7.28 7.03
N SER A 31 -12.21 7.43 7.26
CA SER A 31 -13.17 6.32 7.41
C SER A 31 -13.69 5.81 6.07
N ASP A 32 -13.34 6.45 4.96
CA ASP A 32 -13.77 6.04 3.63
C ASP A 32 -13.17 4.67 3.26
N PRO A 33 -13.91 3.81 2.55
CA PRO A 33 -13.41 2.48 2.22
C PRO A 33 -12.27 2.53 1.21
N ILE A 34 -11.22 1.75 1.48
CA ILE A 34 -10.20 1.42 0.48
C ILE A 34 -10.75 0.31 -0.40
N LYS A 35 -10.93 0.61 -1.69
CA LYS A 35 -11.43 -0.35 -2.68
C LYS A 35 -10.28 -1.19 -3.22
N VAL A 36 -10.17 -2.40 -2.72
CA VAL A 36 -9.13 -3.37 -3.10
C VAL A 36 -9.65 -4.27 -4.20
N ILE A 37 -8.91 -4.38 -5.28
CA ILE A 37 -9.30 -5.16 -6.45
C ILE A 37 -9.16 -6.64 -6.16
N LYS A 38 -10.18 -7.40 -6.55
CA LYS A 38 -10.25 -8.84 -6.46
C LYS A 38 -10.44 -9.43 -7.85
N ASN A 39 -9.39 -10.07 -8.36
CA ASN A 39 -9.43 -10.83 -9.61
C ASN A 39 -9.90 -12.28 -9.34
N ASP A 40 -9.81 -13.16 -10.32
CA ASP A 40 -10.38 -14.51 -10.26
C ASP A 40 -9.33 -15.65 -10.23
N TRP A 41 -8.03 -15.33 -10.07
CA TRP A 41 -7.00 -16.35 -9.93
C TRP A 41 -6.44 -16.45 -8.52
N THR A 42 -6.01 -17.65 -8.13
CA THR A 42 -5.69 -18.01 -6.74
C THR A 42 -4.61 -17.14 -6.10
N GLY A 43 -3.52 -16.82 -6.82
CA GLY A 43 -2.42 -16.02 -6.29
C GLY A 43 -2.90 -14.64 -5.85
N GLN A 44 -3.63 -13.98 -6.74
CA GLN A 44 -4.17 -12.64 -6.47
C GLN A 44 -5.25 -12.67 -5.37
N LEU A 45 -6.12 -13.67 -5.36
CA LEU A 45 -7.09 -13.83 -4.28
C LEU A 45 -6.41 -13.93 -2.92
N PHE A 46 -5.33 -14.72 -2.84
CA PHE A 46 -4.56 -14.86 -1.61
C PHE A 46 -3.88 -13.56 -1.21
N SER A 47 -3.13 -12.92 -2.11
CA SER A 47 -2.43 -11.67 -1.82
C SER A 47 -3.39 -10.54 -1.44
N THR A 48 -4.55 -10.48 -2.09
CA THR A 48 -5.61 -9.50 -1.79
C THR A 48 -6.18 -9.70 -0.38
N GLU A 49 -6.48 -10.93 0.02
CA GLU A 49 -6.99 -11.20 1.37
C GLU A 49 -5.94 -10.88 2.44
N VAL A 50 -4.67 -11.27 2.22
CA VAL A 50 -3.59 -10.98 3.18
C VAL A 50 -3.42 -9.47 3.37
N VAL A 51 -3.33 -8.71 2.28
CA VAL A 51 -3.18 -7.25 2.36
C VAL A 51 -4.42 -6.60 2.96
N GLY A 52 -5.61 -7.06 2.57
CA GLY A 52 -6.87 -6.55 3.11
C GLY A 52 -6.99 -6.75 4.62
N GLU A 53 -6.63 -7.92 5.13
CA GLU A 53 -6.65 -8.19 6.59
C GLU A 53 -5.61 -7.33 7.33
N LEU A 54 -4.40 -7.16 6.80
CA LEU A 54 -3.40 -6.28 7.40
C LEU A 54 -3.89 -4.83 7.49
N LEU A 55 -4.53 -4.32 6.44
CA LEU A 55 -5.11 -2.98 6.45
C LEU A 55 -6.28 -2.86 7.43
N LYS A 56 -7.12 -3.88 7.56
CA LYS A 56 -8.20 -3.92 8.58
C LYS A 56 -7.63 -3.90 10.01
N GLU A 57 -6.58 -4.66 10.28
CA GLU A 57 -5.88 -4.65 11.57
C GLU A 57 -5.29 -3.27 11.90
N MET A 58 -4.90 -2.49 10.87
CA MET A 58 -4.49 -1.11 11.01
C MET A 58 -5.66 -0.13 11.20
N GLY A 59 -6.91 -0.60 11.11
CA GLY A 59 -8.13 0.18 11.32
C GLY A 59 -8.79 0.71 10.04
N TYR A 60 -8.24 0.42 8.85
CA TYR A 60 -8.85 0.85 7.59
C TYR A 60 -10.12 0.07 7.25
N ASN A 61 -11.06 0.76 6.62
CA ASN A 61 -12.26 0.13 6.06
C ASN A 61 -11.96 -0.42 4.68
N ILE A 62 -12.18 -1.73 4.45
CA ILE A 62 -11.82 -2.41 3.20
C ILE A 62 -13.08 -2.86 2.46
N GLU A 63 -13.18 -2.44 1.21
CA GLU A 63 -14.19 -2.89 0.24
C GLU A 63 -13.51 -3.70 -0.87
N TYR A 64 -13.88 -4.96 -1.04
CA TYR A 64 -13.37 -5.77 -2.15
C TYR A 64 -14.23 -5.57 -3.39
N VAL A 65 -13.60 -5.22 -4.50
CA VAL A 65 -14.27 -4.96 -5.78
C VAL A 65 -13.74 -5.91 -6.85
N SER A 66 -14.61 -6.72 -7.42
CA SER A 66 -14.23 -7.60 -8.53
C SER A 66 -13.97 -6.78 -9.80
N ALA A 67 -12.81 -7.00 -10.42
CA ALA A 67 -12.45 -6.39 -11.69
C ALA A 67 -11.62 -7.35 -12.54
N GLY A 68 -11.73 -7.23 -13.86
CA GLY A 68 -10.84 -7.95 -14.77
C GLY A 68 -9.47 -7.30 -14.88
N ALA A 69 -8.50 -8.06 -15.41
CA ALA A 69 -7.09 -7.64 -15.50
C ALA A 69 -6.87 -6.35 -16.33
N LEU A 70 -7.64 -6.10 -17.36
CA LEU A 70 -7.49 -4.89 -18.17
C LEU A 70 -8.25 -3.69 -17.62
N PRO A 71 -9.56 -3.78 -17.25
CA PRO A 71 -10.32 -2.61 -16.78
C PRO A 71 -9.88 -2.09 -15.40
N GLN A 72 -9.12 -2.85 -14.62
CA GLN A 72 -8.62 -2.40 -13.31
C GLN A 72 -7.70 -1.17 -13.41
N HIS A 73 -6.88 -1.07 -14.45
CA HIS A 73 -5.90 0.01 -14.59
C HIS A 73 -6.55 1.40 -14.78
N PRO A 74 -7.45 1.60 -15.76
CA PRO A 74 -8.19 2.86 -15.80
C PRO A 74 -9.05 3.09 -14.55
N GLY A 75 -9.54 2.03 -13.89
CA GLY A 75 -10.27 2.15 -12.64
C GLY A 75 -9.44 2.76 -11.51
N ILE A 76 -8.15 2.38 -11.39
CA ILE A 76 -7.21 2.98 -10.43
C ILE A 76 -6.88 4.40 -10.84
N ALA A 77 -6.49 4.62 -12.11
CA ALA A 77 -6.11 5.94 -12.61
C ALA A 77 -7.22 6.99 -12.42
N GLN A 78 -8.48 6.59 -12.47
CA GLN A 78 -9.64 7.47 -12.25
C GLN A 78 -10.07 7.57 -10.78
N GLY A 79 -9.42 6.87 -9.86
CA GLY A 79 -9.78 6.85 -8.44
C GLY A 79 -11.07 6.07 -8.12
N ASN A 80 -11.57 5.27 -9.05
CA ASN A 80 -12.73 4.39 -8.83
C ASN A 80 -12.35 3.10 -8.09
N LEU A 81 -11.09 2.69 -8.19
CA LEU A 81 -10.44 1.59 -7.49
C LEU A 81 -9.16 2.13 -6.88
N HIS A 82 -8.66 1.51 -5.79
CA HIS A 82 -7.55 2.13 -5.04
C HIS A 82 -6.30 1.26 -4.98
N LEU A 83 -6.45 -0.06 -4.86
CA LEU A 83 -5.31 -0.95 -4.65
C LEU A 83 -5.44 -2.24 -5.45
N GLN A 84 -4.33 -2.63 -6.09
CA GLN A 84 -4.14 -3.92 -6.72
C GLN A 84 -2.89 -4.57 -6.15
N THR A 85 -3.00 -5.82 -5.72
CA THR A 85 -1.93 -6.54 -5.02
C THR A 85 -1.06 -7.38 -5.92
N GLU A 86 -1.50 -7.69 -7.15
CA GLU A 86 -0.75 -8.55 -8.07
C GLU A 86 -1.01 -8.13 -9.53
N VAL A 87 0.01 -7.60 -10.20
CA VAL A 87 -0.07 -7.20 -11.60
C VAL A 87 0.93 -7.99 -12.44
N TRP A 88 0.42 -8.71 -13.44
CA TRP A 88 1.21 -9.44 -14.42
C TRP A 88 1.49 -8.53 -15.62
N THR A 89 2.63 -7.86 -15.58
CA THR A 89 2.96 -6.81 -16.56
C THR A 89 3.08 -7.32 -18.00
N ASN A 90 3.38 -8.60 -18.19
CA ASN A 90 3.47 -9.23 -19.51
C ASN A 90 2.12 -9.34 -20.24
N ASN A 91 1.01 -9.31 -19.50
CA ASN A 91 -0.33 -9.56 -20.02
C ASN A 91 -1.17 -8.30 -20.26
N VAL A 92 -0.64 -7.13 -19.94
CA VAL A 92 -1.41 -5.87 -19.98
C VAL A 92 -0.97 -4.90 -21.09
N GLY A 93 0.03 -5.32 -21.91
CA GLY A 93 0.56 -4.51 -23.01
C GLY A 93 1.02 -3.14 -22.53
N ASP A 94 0.83 -2.13 -23.36
CA ASP A 94 1.22 -0.74 -23.07
C ASP A 94 0.25 -0.02 -22.12
N LEU A 95 -0.89 -0.62 -21.78
CA LEU A 95 -1.91 0.02 -20.98
C LEU A 95 -1.41 0.41 -19.59
N TYR A 96 -0.83 -0.56 -18.88
CA TYR A 96 -0.31 -0.35 -17.52
C TYR A 96 0.89 0.61 -17.50
N PRO A 97 1.97 0.39 -18.32
CA PRO A 97 3.10 1.33 -18.34
C PRO A 97 2.67 2.76 -18.67
N ASN A 98 1.73 2.98 -19.60
CA ASN A 98 1.26 4.32 -19.93
C ASN A 98 0.64 5.06 -18.73
N PHE A 99 -0.08 4.39 -17.85
CA PHE A 99 -0.63 5.00 -16.63
C PHE A 99 0.46 5.28 -15.57
N VAL A 100 1.44 4.39 -15.46
CA VAL A 100 2.59 4.56 -14.55
C VAL A 100 3.46 5.73 -14.99
N ASP A 101 3.80 5.83 -16.29
CA ASP A 101 4.62 6.90 -16.85
C ASP A 101 3.98 8.29 -16.70
N LYS A 102 2.66 8.35 -16.71
CA LYS A 102 1.90 9.58 -16.45
C LYS A 102 1.74 9.90 -14.96
N GLY A 103 2.14 8.99 -14.07
CA GLY A 103 1.93 9.13 -12.63
C GLY A 103 0.48 8.97 -12.19
N GLU A 104 -0.38 8.40 -13.04
CA GLU A 104 -1.79 8.13 -12.74
C GLU A 104 -1.95 6.82 -11.94
N ILE A 105 -0.94 5.95 -11.97
CA ILE A 105 -0.79 4.76 -11.12
C ILE A 105 0.59 4.80 -10.46
N VAL A 106 0.64 4.54 -9.18
CA VAL A 106 1.89 4.44 -8.40
C VAL A 106 2.19 2.97 -8.11
N VAL A 107 3.41 2.53 -8.47
CA VAL A 107 3.92 1.20 -8.13
C VAL A 107 4.59 1.29 -6.76
N VAL A 108 4.04 0.61 -5.76
CA VAL A 108 4.55 0.66 -4.38
C VAL A 108 5.65 -0.35 -4.12
N GLY A 109 5.79 -1.37 -4.95
CA GLY A 109 6.84 -2.39 -4.82
C GLY A 109 6.58 -3.62 -5.66
N ASP A 110 7.52 -4.56 -5.55
CA ASP A 110 7.50 -5.88 -6.16
C ASP A 110 7.08 -6.92 -5.10
N LEU A 111 6.33 -7.93 -5.49
CA LEU A 111 5.97 -9.06 -4.60
C LEU A 111 7.16 -9.96 -4.26
N GLY A 112 8.31 -9.79 -4.93
CA GLY A 112 9.50 -10.63 -4.72
C GLY A 112 9.32 -12.07 -5.21
N LEU A 113 8.38 -12.32 -6.12
CA LEU A 113 8.15 -13.60 -6.76
C LEU A 113 8.90 -13.66 -8.09
N ASP A 114 9.36 -14.85 -8.48
CA ASP A 114 9.95 -15.15 -9.81
C ASP A 114 8.99 -16.07 -10.60
N PRO A 115 7.84 -15.56 -11.05
CA PRO A 115 6.86 -16.35 -11.76
C PRO A 115 7.35 -16.67 -13.18
N LYS A 116 6.87 -17.80 -13.72
CA LYS A 116 7.14 -18.20 -15.10
C LYS A 116 5.85 -18.38 -15.85
N GLU A 117 5.80 -17.78 -17.03
CA GLU A 117 4.72 -17.97 -17.99
C GLU A 117 5.22 -18.78 -19.18
N GLY A 118 4.34 -19.59 -19.75
CA GLY A 118 4.69 -20.38 -20.90
C GLY A 118 3.53 -21.18 -21.47
N TRP A 119 3.75 -21.74 -22.65
CA TRP A 119 2.83 -22.67 -23.25
C TRP A 119 2.99 -24.03 -22.60
N VAL A 120 1.89 -24.68 -22.32
CA VAL A 120 1.84 -26.06 -21.85
C VAL A 120 1.12 -26.92 -22.87
N TYR A 121 1.62 -28.13 -23.09
CA TYR A 121 1.00 -29.10 -23.96
C TYR A 121 1.10 -30.49 -23.33
N PRO A 122 0.20 -31.42 -23.68
CA PRO A 122 0.26 -32.79 -23.19
C PRO A 122 1.52 -33.51 -23.71
N PRO A 123 2.16 -34.40 -22.93
CA PRO A 123 3.43 -35.04 -23.30
C PRO A 123 3.31 -36.01 -24.49
N TYR A 124 2.10 -36.31 -24.96
CA TYR A 124 1.86 -37.15 -26.12
C TYR A 124 1.72 -36.34 -27.43
N MET A 125 1.84 -35.03 -27.39
CA MET A 125 1.93 -34.14 -28.54
C MET A 125 3.40 -33.89 -28.90
#